data_7991d37afa93597155f248a9dab1e717
#
_entry.id   7991d37afa93597155f248a9dab1e717
#
_cell.length_a   1.000
_cell.length_b   1.000
_cell.length_c   1.000
_cell.angle_alpha   90.00
_cell.angle_beta   90.00
_cell.angle_gamma   90.00
#
_symmetry.space_group_name_H-M   'P 1'
#
loop_
_entity.id
_entity.type
_entity.pdbx_description
1 polymer ?
#
loop_
_entity_poly.entity_id
_entity_poly.type
_entity_poly.pdbx_seq_one_letter_code
_entity_poly.pdbx_strand_id
1 'polypeptide(L)'
;ITCRDWSSDVCSSDLARQDRRPRSARVPITARLAAKMIGTAGADRVLTMDLHADQIQGFFDIPVDNVYASPILLGDVWRQKYPDLMVVSPDVGGVVRARALAKRLDDADLAIIDKRRPTANVAQVMNIIGDVEDRTCVLVDDLVDTAGTLCKAAAALKAHGASKVVAYCTHAVLSGPAVTNIEASKLDELVVTSTIPLREDAAACSKIRQLSIAGLLAESIRRINNEESVSSLFVD
;
A
#
# COMPACT_ATOMS: atom_id res chain seq x y z
N ILE A 1 -18.30 6.29 -3.02
CA ILE A 1 -17.97 7.71 -3.30
C ILE A 1 -16.56 7.69 -3.89
N THR A 2 -16.47 7.86 -5.19
CA THR A 2 -15.19 8.14 -5.84
C THR A 2 -14.84 9.58 -5.53
N CYS A 3 -13.77 9.81 -4.77
CA CYS A 3 -13.24 11.16 -4.49
C CYS A 3 -12.70 11.80 -5.79
N ARG A 4 -13.57 12.24 -6.68
CA ARG A 4 -13.15 12.95 -7.89
C ARG A 4 -12.78 14.41 -7.65
N ASP A 5 -13.23 15.00 -6.55
CA ASP A 5 -13.10 16.45 -6.29
C ASP A 5 -12.39 16.79 -4.98
N TRP A 6 -11.86 15.81 -4.28
CA TRP A 6 -10.97 16.07 -3.15
C TRP A 6 -9.54 16.08 -3.66
N SER A 7 -8.86 17.20 -3.51
CA SER A 7 -7.44 17.26 -3.85
C SER A 7 -6.72 16.13 -3.11
N SER A 8 -5.85 15.46 -3.80
CA SER A 8 -5.04 14.35 -3.28
C SER A 8 -4.38 14.65 -1.94
N ASP A 9 -4.14 15.92 -1.64
CA ASP A 9 -3.47 16.38 -0.43
C ASP A 9 -4.31 16.20 0.86
N VAL A 10 -5.63 16.22 0.78
CA VAL A 10 -6.51 16.08 1.97
C VAL A 10 -6.82 14.62 2.27
N CYS A 11 -6.94 13.78 1.25
CA CYS A 11 -7.24 12.35 1.42
C CYS A 11 -6.01 11.50 1.70
N SER A 12 -4.85 11.94 1.27
CA SER A 12 -3.80 10.99 1.00
C SER A 12 -2.86 10.74 2.14
N SER A 13 -2.37 11.71 2.84
CA SER A 13 -1.23 11.36 3.67
C SER A 13 -1.46 11.48 5.14
N ASP A 14 -2.13 12.51 5.61
CA ASP A 14 -2.03 12.81 7.03
C ASP A 14 -3.32 12.60 7.82
N LEU A 15 -4.50 12.99 7.30
CA LEU A 15 -5.73 12.96 8.09
C LEU A 15 -6.29 11.54 8.26
N ALA A 16 -6.48 10.80 7.17
CA ALA A 16 -7.12 9.49 7.19
C ALA A 16 -6.19 8.37 7.71
N ARG A 17 -4.89 8.59 7.73
CA ARG A 17 -3.88 7.62 8.23
C ARG A 17 -3.51 7.84 9.69
N GLN A 18 -3.89 8.95 10.33
CA GLN A 18 -3.69 9.15 11.75
C GLN A 18 -4.77 8.44 12.57
N ASP A 19 -4.59 7.15 12.72
CA ASP A 19 -5.48 6.23 13.44
C ASP A 19 -5.21 6.15 14.94
N ARG A 20 -4.06 6.68 15.39
CA ARG A 20 -3.60 6.63 16.78
C ARG A 20 -2.87 7.91 17.19
N ARG A 21 -2.82 8.15 18.50
CA ARG A 21 -2.04 9.25 19.08
C ARG A 21 -0.63 8.77 19.42
N PRO A 22 0.42 9.41 18.92
CA PRO A 22 1.79 9.16 19.39
C PRO A 22 1.89 9.43 20.88
N ARG A 23 2.65 8.62 21.63
CA ARG A 23 2.78 8.78 23.10
C ARG A 23 3.32 10.14 23.51
N SER A 24 4.15 10.76 22.68
CA SER A 24 4.81 12.05 22.92
C SER A 24 4.02 13.28 22.48
N ALA A 25 2.87 13.11 21.82
CA ALA A 25 2.14 14.22 21.22
C ALA A 25 0.66 14.25 21.63
N ARG A 26 0.15 15.46 21.91
CA ARG A 26 -1.27 15.72 22.14
C ARG A 26 -1.96 16.13 20.84
N VAL A 27 -1.93 15.25 19.85
CA VAL A 27 -2.59 15.49 18.55
C VAL A 27 -3.93 14.75 18.50
N PRO A 28 -4.91 15.24 17.73
CA PRO A 28 -6.17 14.52 17.51
C PRO A 28 -5.92 13.25 16.67
N ILE A 29 -6.82 12.26 16.79
CA ILE A 29 -6.92 11.14 15.88
C ILE A 29 -7.74 11.60 14.68
N THR A 30 -7.07 12.08 13.65
CA THR A 30 -7.74 12.76 12.53
C THR A 30 -8.49 11.82 11.61
N ALA A 31 -8.17 10.53 11.59
CA ALA A 31 -8.97 9.51 10.90
C ALA A 31 -10.42 9.48 11.38
N ARG A 32 -10.66 9.71 12.70
CA ARG A 32 -12.00 9.84 13.24
C ARG A 32 -12.72 11.11 12.75
N LEU A 33 -11.97 12.21 12.55
CA LEU A 33 -12.56 13.43 11.98
C LEU A 33 -13.00 13.18 10.54
N ALA A 34 -12.17 12.54 9.72
CA ALA A 34 -12.51 12.17 8.35
C ALA A 34 -13.77 11.28 8.31
N ALA A 35 -13.85 10.26 9.17
CA ALA A 35 -15.03 9.39 9.28
C ALA A 35 -16.31 10.18 9.63
N LYS A 36 -16.24 11.10 10.59
CA LYS A 36 -17.36 11.96 10.96
C LYS A 36 -17.77 12.90 9.82
N MET A 37 -16.84 13.47 9.10
CA MET A 37 -17.16 14.34 7.95
C MET A 37 -17.94 13.58 6.88
N ILE A 38 -17.55 12.34 6.57
CA ILE A 38 -18.23 11.47 5.60
C ILE A 38 -19.66 11.17 6.06
N GLY A 39 -19.86 10.76 7.31
CA GLY A 39 -21.19 10.50 7.85
C GLY A 39 -22.05 11.76 7.90
N THR A 40 -21.50 12.91 8.30
CA THR A 40 -22.22 14.21 8.34
C THR A 40 -22.61 14.68 6.94
N ALA A 41 -21.83 14.33 5.91
CA ALA A 41 -22.15 14.60 4.51
C ALA A 41 -23.33 13.75 3.97
N GLY A 42 -23.91 12.85 4.78
CA GLY A 42 -25.09 12.06 4.44
C GLY A 42 -24.76 10.69 3.82
N ALA A 43 -23.58 10.13 4.06
CA ALA A 43 -23.28 8.77 3.66
C ALA A 43 -24.02 7.79 4.59
N ASP A 44 -24.71 6.78 4.01
CA ASP A 44 -25.41 5.72 4.75
C ASP A 44 -24.53 4.47 4.93
N ARG A 45 -23.54 4.29 4.06
CA ARG A 45 -22.59 3.17 4.07
C ARG A 45 -21.29 3.56 3.37
N VAL A 46 -20.18 3.00 3.81
CA VAL A 46 -18.86 3.23 3.21
C VAL A 46 -18.32 1.92 2.66
N LEU A 47 -17.93 1.91 1.38
CA LEU A 47 -17.08 0.88 0.79
C LEU A 47 -15.69 1.48 0.57
N THR A 48 -14.69 0.89 1.17
CA THR A 48 -13.30 1.35 1.11
C THR A 48 -12.38 0.19 0.72
N MET A 49 -11.18 0.51 0.27
CA MET A 49 -10.17 -0.48 -0.10
C MET A 49 -8.87 -0.23 0.66
N ASP A 50 -8.31 -1.29 1.25
CA ASP A 50 -7.03 -1.29 1.97
C ASP A 50 -6.84 -0.08 2.88
N LEU A 51 -7.69 0.07 3.89
CA LEU A 51 -7.46 1.08 4.92
C LEU A 51 -6.06 0.93 5.52
N HIS A 52 -5.41 2.03 5.82
CA HIS A 52 -4.07 2.04 6.42
C HIS A 52 -4.01 1.19 7.71
N ALA A 53 -5.09 1.18 8.46
CA ALA A 53 -5.26 0.34 9.64
C ALA A 53 -6.74 -0.07 9.76
N ASP A 54 -6.99 -1.35 10.03
CA ASP A 54 -8.36 -1.91 10.07
C ASP A 54 -9.24 -1.27 11.15
N GLN A 55 -8.65 -0.81 12.27
CA GLN A 55 -9.38 -0.13 13.33
C GLN A 55 -10.04 1.18 12.90
N ILE A 56 -9.66 1.77 11.75
CA ILE A 56 -10.30 2.98 11.20
C ILE A 56 -11.78 2.72 10.91
N GLN A 57 -12.16 1.49 10.57
CA GLN A 57 -13.56 1.09 10.40
C GLN A 57 -14.41 1.42 11.65
N GLY A 58 -13.85 1.26 12.84
CA GLY A 58 -14.50 1.56 14.12
C GLY A 58 -14.70 3.06 14.42
N PHE A 59 -14.20 3.95 13.56
CA PHE A 59 -14.41 5.40 13.72
C PHE A 59 -15.69 5.91 13.05
N PHE A 60 -16.31 5.06 12.23
CA PHE A 60 -17.57 5.36 11.55
C PHE A 60 -18.76 4.96 12.43
N ASP A 61 -19.81 5.75 12.40
CA ASP A 61 -21.09 5.45 13.04
C ASP A 61 -22.08 4.78 12.05
N ILE A 62 -21.63 4.51 10.83
CA ILE A 62 -22.33 3.85 9.73
C ILE A 62 -21.58 2.60 9.28
N PRO A 63 -22.24 1.64 8.61
CA PRO A 63 -21.59 0.43 8.12
C PRO A 63 -20.40 0.73 7.20
N VAL A 64 -19.32 -0.02 7.40
CA VAL A 64 -18.09 0.08 6.59
C VAL A 64 -17.70 -1.30 6.08
N ASP A 65 -17.51 -1.41 4.78
CA ASP A 65 -16.92 -2.59 4.14
C ASP A 65 -15.51 -2.23 3.68
N ASN A 66 -14.49 -2.76 4.35
CA ASN A 66 -13.11 -2.65 3.91
C ASN A 66 -12.76 -3.85 3.04
N VAL A 67 -12.55 -3.64 1.75
CA VAL A 67 -12.12 -4.67 0.81
C VAL A 67 -10.61 -4.58 0.56
N TYR A 68 -9.99 -5.67 0.13
CA TYR A 68 -8.55 -5.75 -0.02
C TYR A 68 -8.18 -5.93 -1.48
N ALA A 69 -7.15 -5.20 -1.94
CA ALA A 69 -6.59 -5.35 -3.28
C ALA A 69 -5.70 -6.62 -3.41
N SER A 70 -5.42 -7.29 -2.30
CA SER A 70 -4.54 -8.46 -2.25
C SER A 70 -4.84 -9.53 -3.30
N PRO A 71 -6.09 -9.90 -3.65
CA PRO A 71 -6.35 -10.88 -4.72
C PRO A 71 -5.87 -10.41 -6.09
N ILE A 72 -5.97 -9.11 -6.38
CA ILE A 72 -5.53 -8.52 -7.66
C ILE A 72 -4.01 -8.50 -7.72
N LEU A 73 -3.36 -8.01 -6.65
CA LEU A 73 -1.90 -7.95 -6.56
C LEU A 73 -1.29 -9.34 -6.61
N LEU A 74 -1.82 -10.28 -5.84
CA LEU A 74 -1.41 -11.69 -5.82
C LEU A 74 -1.54 -12.34 -7.21
N GLY A 75 -2.68 -12.16 -7.88
CA GLY A 75 -2.91 -12.70 -9.21
C GLY A 75 -1.95 -12.14 -10.26
N ASP A 76 -1.46 -10.91 -10.08
CA ASP A 76 -0.44 -10.34 -10.95
C ASP A 76 0.94 -10.93 -10.65
N VAL A 77 1.34 -11.02 -9.37
CA VAL A 77 2.62 -11.65 -8.96
C VAL A 77 2.70 -13.07 -9.50
N TRP A 78 1.64 -13.87 -9.39
CA TRP A 78 1.56 -15.22 -9.97
C TRP A 78 1.78 -15.23 -11.48
N ARG A 79 1.17 -14.30 -12.21
CA ARG A 79 1.31 -14.21 -13.68
C ARG A 79 2.71 -13.84 -14.11
N GLN A 80 3.42 -13.02 -13.32
CA GLN A 80 4.79 -12.61 -13.62
C GLN A 80 5.81 -13.74 -13.48
N LYS A 81 5.52 -14.78 -12.69
CA LYS A 81 6.41 -15.94 -12.46
C LYS A 81 7.83 -15.51 -12.10
N TYR A 82 7.95 -14.61 -11.15
CA TYR A 82 9.27 -14.14 -10.69
C TYR A 82 10.13 -15.31 -10.20
N PRO A 83 11.38 -15.45 -10.72
CA PRO A 83 12.28 -16.47 -10.21
C PRO A 83 12.77 -16.10 -8.81
N ASP A 84 13.01 -17.11 -7.97
CA ASP A 84 13.56 -16.96 -6.62
C ASP A 84 12.90 -15.84 -5.82
N LEU A 85 11.57 -15.84 -5.84
CA LEU A 85 10.73 -14.78 -5.28
C LEU A 85 10.92 -14.69 -3.76
N MET A 86 11.11 -13.46 -3.28
CA MET A 86 11.08 -13.11 -1.87
C MET A 86 10.16 -11.93 -1.65
N VAL A 87 9.23 -12.04 -0.69
CA VAL A 87 8.38 -10.92 -0.28
C VAL A 87 9.14 -10.06 0.72
N VAL A 88 9.08 -8.74 0.55
CA VAL A 88 9.81 -7.80 1.40
C VAL A 88 8.85 -6.79 2.03
N SER A 89 8.91 -6.69 3.35
CA SER A 89 8.25 -5.59 4.07
C SER A 89 9.16 -4.36 4.07
N PRO A 90 8.68 -3.18 3.61
CA PRO A 90 9.48 -1.96 3.58
C PRO A 90 9.77 -1.39 4.98
N ASP A 91 9.07 -1.86 6.01
CA ASP A 91 9.28 -1.52 7.41
C ASP A 91 8.64 -2.56 8.36
N VAL A 92 8.84 -2.38 9.66
CA VAL A 92 8.30 -3.29 10.67
C VAL A 92 6.76 -3.25 10.73
N GLY A 93 6.14 -2.13 10.39
CA GLY A 93 4.68 -1.97 10.39
C GLY A 93 3.97 -2.78 9.31
N GLY A 94 4.61 -2.94 8.14
CA GLY A 94 4.06 -3.69 7.00
C GLY A 94 4.24 -5.21 7.06
N VAL A 95 4.91 -5.76 8.09
CA VAL A 95 5.26 -7.19 8.18
C VAL A 95 4.04 -8.10 8.11
N VAL A 96 2.93 -7.73 8.73
CA VAL A 96 1.70 -8.55 8.71
C VAL A 96 1.18 -8.69 7.29
N ARG A 97 1.11 -7.60 6.53
CA ARG A 97 0.69 -7.58 5.12
C ARG A 97 1.63 -8.40 4.25
N ALA A 98 2.94 -8.20 4.39
CA ALA A 98 3.93 -8.93 3.63
C ALA A 98 3.89 -10.44 3.91
N ARG A 99 3.70 -10.83 5.17
CA ARG A 99 3.56 -12.24 5.57
C ARG A 99 2.29 -12.88 5.00
N ALA A 100 1.16 -12.15 5.01
CA ALA A 100 -0.09 -12.64 4.41
C ALA A 100 0.07 -12.89 2.91
N LEU A 101 0.78 -12.02 2.19
CA LEU A 101 1.09 -12.21 0.78
C LEU A 101 2.04 -13.40 0.57
N ALA A 102 3.12 -13.49 1.35
CA ALA A 102 4.11 -14.57 1.25
C ALA A 102 3.47 -15.95 1.43
N LYS A 103 2.58 -16.09 2.42
CA LYS A 103 1.84 -17.33 2.68
C LYS A 103 1.00 -17.79 1.47
N ARG A 104 0.44 -16.83 0.74
CA ARG A 104 -0.36 -17.10 -0.48
C ARG A 104 0.50 -17.31 -1.74
N LEU A 105 1.80 -17.11 -1.64
CA LEU A 105 2.79 -17.33 -2.70
C LEU A 105 3.62 -18.57 -2.39
N ASP A 106 2.95 -19.68 -2.07
CA ASP A 106 3.56 -20.98 -1.73
C ASP A 106 4.57 -20.87 -0.56
N ASP A 107 4.20 -20.09 0.49
CA ASP A 107 5.06 -19.79 1.64
C ASP A 107 6.42 -19.20 1.23
N ALA A 108 6.40 -18.29 0.25
CA ALA A 108 7.60 -17.59 -0.18
C ALA A 108 8.36 -16.97 1.00
N ASP A 109 9.67 -16.92 0.91
CA ASP A 109 10.52 -16.31 1.93
C ASP A 109 10.18 -14.85 2.17
N LEU A 110 10.38 -14.38 3.40
CA LEU A 110 10.08 -13.02 3.84
C LEU A 110 11.35 -12.31 4.33
N ALA A 111 11.60 -11.13 3.79
CA ALA A 111 12.59 -10.21 4.33
C ALA A 111 11.93 -8.95 4.90
N ILE A 112 12.61 -8.30 5.84
CA ILE A 112 12.12 -7.09 6.51
C ILE A 112 13.21 -6.02 6.46
N ILE A 113 12.84 -4.80 6.08
CA ILE A 113 13.74 -3.65 6.15
C ILE A 113 13.52 -2.94 7.49
N ASP A 114 14.49 -3.06 8.40
CA ASP A 114 14.49 -2.36 9.68
C ASP A 114 15.20 -1.01 9.54
N LYS A 115 14.44 0.06 9.72
CA LYS A 115 14.92 1.45 9.59
C LYS A 115 15.36 1.94 10.97
N ARG A 116 16.65 1.93 11.25
CA ARG A 116 17.19 2.49 12.48
C ARG A 116 17.79 3.87 12.24
N ARG A 117 17.46 4.82 13.10
CA ARG A 117 18.20 6.09 13.24
C ARG A 117 19.08 5.95 14.48
N PRO A 118 20.39 5.68 14.35
CA PRO A 118 21.26 5.48 15.52
C PRO A 118 21.35 6.75 16.38
N THR A 119 21.29 7.94 15.75
CA THR A 119 21.29 9.25 16.45
C THR A 119 20.66 10.33 15.56
N ALA A 120 20.25 11.46 16.14
CA ALA A 120 19.82 12.64 15.38
C ALA A 120 20.98 13.09 14.47
N ASN A 121 20.68 13.39 13.20
CA ASN A 121 21.63 13.83 12.17
C ASN A 121 22.57 12.76 11.56
N VAL A 122 22.37 11.47 11.86
CA VAL A 122 23.09 10.38 11.17
C VAL A 122 22.22 9.82 10.05
N ALA A 123 22.83 9.44 8.93
CA ALA A 123 22.15 8.82 7.81
C ALA A 123 21.36 7.60 8.27
N GLN A 124 20.12 7.45 7.77
CA GLN A 124 19.26 6.34 8.10
C GLN A 124 19.90 5.04 7.61
N VAL A 125 20.28 4.17 8.53
CA VAL A 125 20.78 2.83 8.19
C VAL A 125 19.60 1.92 7.98
N MET A 126 19.56 1.25 6.83
CA MET A 126 18.59 0.20 6.53
C MET A 126 19.26 -1.14 6.79
N ASN A 127 18.79 -1.85 7.81
CA ASN A 127 19.19 -3.21 8.08
C ASN A 127 18.19 -4.16 7.43
N ILE A 128 18.67 -5.11 6.61
CA ILE A 128 17.82 -6.11 5.97
C ILE A 128 17.91 -7.38 6.80
N ILE A 129 16.75 -7.86 7.23
CA ILE A 129 16.59 -9.14 7.92
C ILE A 129 16.07 -10.13 6.88
N GLY A 130 16.86 -11.11 6.53
CA GLY A 130 16.61 -12.09 5.46
C GLY A 130 17.73 -12.04 4.41
N ASP A 131 17.90 -13.13 3.69
CA ASP A 131 18.91 -13.25 2.63
C ASP A 131 18.28 -12.91 1.27
N VAL A 132 18.70 -11.80 0.69
CA VAL A 132 18.14 -11.24 -0.54
C VAL A 132 19.08 -11.38 -1.75
N GLU A 133 20.26 -11.99 -1.55
CA GLU A 133 21.25 -12.17 -2.61
C GLU A 133 20.66 -13.02 -3.75
N ASP A 134 20.85 -12.56 -4.98
CA ASP A 134 20.35 -13.16 -6.22
C ASP A 134 18.81 -13.34 -6.31
N ARG A 135 18.04 -12.82 -5.34
CA ARG A 135 16.59 -12.99 -5.28
C ARG A 135 15.81 -11.90 -6.03
N THR A 136 14.62 -12.25 -6.48
CA THR A 136 13.62 -11.25 -6.91
C THR A 136 12.84 -10.78 -5.69
N CYS A 137 13.07 -9.55 -5.27
CA CYS A 137 12.45 -8.93 -4.11
C CYS A 137 11.16 -8.21 -4.50
N VAL A 138 10.03 -8.62 -3.93
CA VAL A 138 8.72 -8.00 -4.08
C VAL A 138 8.38 -7.22 -2.82
N LEU A 139 8.57 -5.90 -2.88
CA LEU A 139 8.15 -4.97 -1.82
C LEU A 139 6.63 -4.81 -1.82
N VAL A 140 6.00 -4.83 -0.65
CA VAL A 140 4.54 -4.68 -0.52
C VAL A 140 4.20 -3.57 0.46
N ASP A 141 3.38 -2.61 0.00
CA ASP A 141 2.89 -1.51 0.85
C ASP A 141 1.43 -1.17 0.53
N ASP A 142 0.75 -0.43 1.41
CA ASP A 142 -0.60 0.06 1.14
C ASP A 142 -0.61 1.27 0.22
N LEU A 143 0.40 2.12 0.34
CA LEU A 143 0.40 3.41 -0.32
C LEU A 143 1.80 3.84 -0.73
N VAL A 144 1.90 4.48 -1.88
CA VAL A 144 3.09 5.20 -2.31
C VAL A 144 2.76 6.69 -2.47
N ASP A 145 3.37 7.52 -1.62
CA ASP A 145 3.23 8.98 -1.65
C ASP A 145 4.41 9.61 -2.41
N THR A 146 5.42 10.14 -1.77
CA THR A 146 6.60 10.75 -2.44
C THR A 146 7.59 9.73 -2.99
N ALA A 147 7.36 8.44 -2.79
CA ALA A 147 8.22 7.30 -3.15
C ALA A 147 9.63 7.29 -2.52
N GLY A 148 9.98 8.28 -1.71
CA GLY A 148 11.34 8.39 -1.15
C GLY A 148 11.75 7.19 -0.29
N THR A 149 10.84 6.66 0.53
CA THR A 149 11.06 5.45 1.34
C THR A 149 11.24 4.22 0.47
N LEU A 150 10.36 4.05 -0.51
CA LEU A 150 10.37 2.91 -1.42
C LEU A 150 11.64 2.86 -2.26
N CYS A 151 12.07 4.01 -2.80
CA CYS A 151 13.30 4.12 -3.59
C CYS A 151 14.56 3.81 -2.77
N LYS A 152 14.60 4.25 -1.50
CA LYS A 152 15.71 3.91 -0.58
C LYS A 152 15.71 2.41 -0.25
N ALA A 153 14.53 1.82 -0.04
CA ALA A 153 14.38 0.39 0.19
C ALA A 153 14.91 -0.41 -1.01
N ALA A 154 14.53 -0.03 -2.23
CA ALA A 154 15.02 -0.66 -3.45
C ALA A 154 16.54 -0.54 -3.61
N ALA A 155 17.10 0.62 -3.32
CA ALA A 155 18.55 0.83 -3.35
C ALA A 155 19.29 -0.05 -2.34
N ALA A 156 18.74 -0.19 -1.12
CA ALA A 156 19.33 -1.07 -0.09
C ALA A 156 19.28 -2.55 -0.51
N LEU A 157 18.15 -3.03 -1.04
CA LEU A 157 18.03 -4.41 -1.54
C LEU A 157 19.02 -4.69 -2.67
N LYS A 158 19.14 -3.79 -3.65
CA LYS A 158 20.13 -3.91 -4.73
C LYS A 158 21.56 -3.91 -4.21
N ALA A 159 21.88 -3.10 -3.20
CA ALA A 159 23.20 -3.06 -2.57
C ALA A 159 23.54 -4.37 -1.83
N HIS A 160 22.52 -5.14 -1.40
CA HIS A 160 22.66 -6.47 -0.78
C HIS A 160 22.51 -7.63 -1.80
N GLY A 161 22.65 -7.35 -3.09
CA GLY A 161 22.72 -8.39 -4.12
C GLY A 161 21.38 -8.80 -4.72
N ALA A 162 20.25 -8.14 -4.40
CA ALA A 162 18.98 -8.50 -5.03
C ALA A 162 19.04 -8.35 -6.56
N SER A 163 18.69 -9.42 -7.28
CA SER A 163 18.71 -9.46 -8.76
C SER A 163 17.66 -8.52 -9.35
N LYS A 164 16.45 -8.52 -8.81
CA LYS A 164 15.33 -7.66 -9.22
C LYS A 164 14.59 -7.13 -8.00
N VAL A 165 14.11 -5.88 -8.08
CA VAL A 165 13.30 -5.25 -7.03
C VAL A 165 12.05 -4.65 -7.64
N VAL A 166 10.89 -5.21 -7.31
CA VAL A 166 9.58 -4.75 -7.75
C VAL A 166 8.78 -4.33 -6.54
N ALA A 167 7.95 -3.31 -6.66
CA ALA A 167 7.06 -2.89 -5.60
C ALA A 167 5.59 -3.02 -6.01
N TYR A 168 4.76 -3.49 -5.11
CA TYR A 168 3.31 -3.58 -5.23
C TYR A 168 2.66 -2.73 -4.16
N CYS A 169 1.88 -1.74 -4.59
CA CYS A 169 1.16 -0.84 -3.69
C CYS A 169 -0.29 -0.69 -4.13
N THR A 170 -1.19 -0.56 -3.17
CA THR A 170 -2.61 -0.36 -3.48
C THR A 170 -2.85 1.06 -3.96
N HIS A 171 -2.43 2.08 -3.19
CA HIS A 171 -2.78 3.47 -3.46
C HIS A 171 -1.61 4.26 -4.06
N ALA A 172 -1.78 4.71 -5.30
CA ALA A 172 -0.81 5.50 -6.03
C ALA A 172 -1.06 7.01 -5.84
N VAL A 173 -0.70 7.56 -4.66
CA VAL A 173 -0.82 9.01 -4.42
C VAL A 173 0.15 9.77 -5.31
N LEU A 174 1.39 9.32 -5.36
CA LEU A 174 2.47 9.81 -6.22
C LEU A 174 2.62 11.36 -6.16
N SER A 175 2.61 11.90 -4.94
CA SER A 175 2.70 13.34 -4.75
C SER A 175 4.11 13.90 -4.98
N GLY A 176 4.18 15.19 -5.27
CA GLY A 176 5.43 15.93 -5.40
C GLY A 176 6.41 15.26 -6.38
N PRO A 177 7.67 14.96 -5.96
CA PRO A 177 8.71 14.42 -6.84
C PRO A 177 8.63 12.89 -7.02
N ALA A 178 7.51 12.24 -6.71
CA ALA A 178 7.40 10.77 -6.68
C ALA A 178 7.84 10.11 -8.00
N VAL A 179 7.33 10.59 -9.13
CA VAL A 179 7.65 10.03 -10.45
C VAL A 179 9.14 10.17 -10.75
N THR A 180 9.70 11.36 -10.56
CA THR A 180 11.15 11.61 -10.75
C THR A 180 12.00 10.73 -9.83
N ASN A 181 11.57 10.54 -8.56
CA ASN A 181 12.27 9.66 -7.63
C ASN A 181 12.24 8.20 -8.12
N ILE A 182 11.11 7.72 -8.63
CA ILE A 182 10.96 6.36 -9.15
C ILE A 182 11.83 6.17 -10.39
N GLU A 183 11.80 7.09 -11.34
CA GLU A 183 12.62 7.03 -12.56
C GLU A 183 14.11 6.93 -12.25
N ALA A 184 14.59 7.79 -11.34
CA ALA A 184 16.00 7.84 -10.93
C ALA A 184 16.41 6.68 -10.00
N SER A 185 15.46 5.92 -9.45
CA SER A 185 15.72 4.89 -8.44
C SER A 185 16.27 3.59 -9.02
N LYS A 186 16.69 2.69 -8.13
CA LYS A 186 17.08 1.30 -8.42
C LYS A 186 15.87 0.35 -8.45
N LEU A 187 14.65 0.88 -8.29
CA LEU A 187 13.42 0.10 -8.46
C LEU A 187 13.28 -0.31 -9.94
N ASP A 188 13.02 -1.58 -10.17
CA ASP A 188 12.83 -2.09 -11.53
C ASP A 188 11.40 -1.82 -12.02
N GLU A 189 10.39 -1.95 -11.15
CA GLU A 189 8.99 -1.71 -11.47
C GLU A 189 8.19 -1.33 -10.22
N LEU A 190 7.25 -0.41 -10.36
CA LEU A 190 6.19 -0.11 -9.39
C LEU A 190 4.85 -0.52 -9.98
N VAL A 191 4.18 -1.46 -9.35
CA VAL A 191 2.83 -1.91 -9.69
C VAL A 191 1.85 -1.32 -8.69
N VAL A 192 0.84 -0.62 -9.19
CA VAL A 192 -0.18 0.04 -8.35
C VAL A 192 -1.57 -0.34 -8.82
N THR A 193 -2.57 -0.11 -7.99
CA THR A 193 -3.96 -0.30 -8.42
C THR A 193 -4.58 1.00 -8.94
N SER A 194 -5.74 0.88 -9.59
CA SER A 194 -6.52 2.03 -10.08
C SER A 194 -7.44 2.65 -9.02
N THR A 195 -7.12 2.51 -7.72
CA THR A 195 -7.83 3.20 -6.63
C THR A 195 -7.71 4.72 -6.74
N ILE A 196 -6.57 5.18 -7.27
CA ILE A 196 -6.30 6.58 -7.59
C ILE A 196 -5.91 6.65 -9.07
N PRO A 197 -6.55 7.48 -9.88
CA PRO A 197 -6.15 7.69 -11.27
C PRO A 197 -4.71 8.20 -11.37
N LEU A 198 -3.92 7.60 -12.27
CA LEU A 198 -2.57 8.11 -12.52
C LEU A 198 -2.64 9.46 -13.24
N ARG A 199 -1.77 10.38 -12.82
CA ARG A 199 -1.51 11.61 -13.57
C ARG A 199 -0.76 11.27 -14.86
N GLU A 200 -0.74 12.19 -15.80
CA GLU A 200 -0.11 12.01 -17.12
C GLU A 200 1.37 11.64 -17.00
N ASP A 201 2.12 12.30 -16.13
CA ASP A 201 3.53 12.03 -15.86
C ASP A 201 3.76 10.60 -15.34
N ALA A 202 2.90 10.16 -14.40
CA ALA A 202 2.98 8.82 -13.84
C ALA A 202 2.55 7.74 -14.85
N ALA A 203 1.54 8.02 -15.66
CA ALA A 203 1.09 7.12 -16.72
C ALA A 203 2.12 6.96 -17.86
N ALA A 204 2.94 8.00 -18.11
CA ALA A 204 4.02 7.97 -19.08
C ALA A 204 5.30 7.29 -18.58
N CYS A 205 5.44 7.11 -17.25
CA CYS A 205 6.62 6.50 -16.65
C CYS A 205 6.67 4.99 -16.93
N SER A 206 7.70 4.52 -17.64
CA SER A 206 7.86 3.11 -18.02
C SER A 206 8.02 2.15 -16.84
N LYS A 207 8.37 2.67 -15.66
CA LYS A 207 8.50 1.87 -14.44
C LYS A 207 7.20 1.73 -13.66
N ILE A 208 6.13 2.45 -14.02
CA ILE A 208 4.85 2.42 -13.29
C ILE A 208 3.83 1.66 -14.13
N ARG A 209 3.23 0.63 -13.51
CA ARG A 209 2.16 -0.17 -14.13
C ARG A 209 0.93 -0.18 -13.23
N GLN A 210 -0.25 0.01 -13.82
CA GLN A 210 -1.51 0.08 -13.09
C GLN A 210 -2.39 -1.14 -13.35
N LEU A 211 -2.93 -1.70 -12.25
CA LEU A 211 -3.90 -2.81 -12.27
C LEU A 211 -5.30 -2.28 -11.99
N SER A 212 -6.27 -2.73 -12.76
CA SER A 212 -7.67 -2.34 -12.58
C SER A 212 -8.30 -3.05 -11.38
N ILE A 213 -8.97 -2.28 -10.52
CA ILE A 213 -9.80 -2.80 -9.42
C ILE A 213 -11.29 -2.85 -9.77
N ALA A 214 -11.66 -2.47 -11.00
CA ALA A 214 -13.07 -2.29 -11.37
C ALA A 214 -13.91 -3.55 -11.17
N GLY A 215 -13.38 -4.72 -11.52
CA GLY A 215 -14.09 -6.00 -11.34
C GLY A 215 -14.33 -6.32 -9.85
N LEU A 216 -13.36 -6.10 -8.99
CA LEU A 216 -13.47 -6.35 -7.56
C LEU A 216 -14.49 -5.39 -6.91
N LEU A 217 -14.42 -4.09 -7.24
CA LEU A 217 -15.39 -3.12 -6.72
C LEU A 217 -16.80 -3.39 -7.22
N ALA A 218 -16.97 -3.72 -8.51
CA ALA A 218 -18.29 -4.05 -9.06
C ALA A 218 -18.91 -5.25 -8.35
N GLU A 219 -18.13 -6.31 -8.12
CA GLU A 219 -18.60 -7.50 -7.39
C GLU A 219 -18.90 -7.19 -5.92
N SER A 220 -18.08 -6.38 -5.27
CA SER A 220 -18.35 -5.94 -3.89
C SER A 220 -19.66 -5.15 -3.78
N ILE A 221 -19.88 -4.19 -4.70
CA ILE A 221 -21.12 -3.41 -4.76
C ILE A 221 -22.34 -4.31 -5.02
N ARG A 222 -22.23 -5.25 -5.97
CA ARG A 222 -23.28 -6.23 -6.28
C ARG A 222 -23.67 -7.03 -5.03
N ARG A 223 -22.66 -7.55 -4.30
CA ARG A 223 -22.88 -8.32 -3.08
C ARG A 223 -23.54 -7.50 -1.98
N ILE A 224 -23.05 -6.29 -1.76
CA ILE A 224 -23.66 -5.37 -0.79
C ILE A 224 -25.14 -5.12 -1.13
N ASN A 225 -25.44 -4.86 -2.40
CA ASN A 225 -26.82 -4.62 -2.85
C ASN A 225 -27.71 -5.85 -2.68
N ASN A 226 -27.18 -7.05 -2.83
CA ASN A 226 -27.91 -8.31 -2.72
C ASN A 226 -27.86 -8.90 -1.30
N GLU A 227 -27.32 -8.21 -0.31
CA GLU A 227 -27.13 -8.68 1.06
C GLU A 227 -26.28 -9.99 1.14
N GLU A 228 -25.37 -10.17 0.17
CA GLU A 228 -24.44 -11.29 0.13
C GLU A 228 -23.14 -10.95 0.90
N SER A 229 -22.41 -11.99 1.36
CA SER A 229 -21.14 -11.81 2.07
C SER A 229 -20.04 -11.24 1.16
N VAL A 230 -19.50 -10.09 1.52
CA VAL A 230 -18.30 -9.50 0.88
C VAL A 230 -17.03 -10.19 1.36
N SER A 231 -17.00 -10.68 2.60
CA SER A 231 -15.82 -11.35 3.19
C SER A 231 -15.38 -12.58 2.39
N SER A 232 -16.32 -13.28 1.73
CA SER A 232 -16.00 -14.45 0.91
C SER A 232 -15.16 -14.12 -0.35
N LEU A 233 -14.98 -12.87 -0.70
CA LEU A 233 -14.04 -12.43 -1.76
C LEU A 233 -12.58 -12.52 -1.32
N PHE A 234 -12.32 -12.64 -0.02
CA PHE A 234 -11.00 -12.54 0.60
C PHE A 234 -10.65 -13.76 1.46
N VAL A 235 -11.44 -14.84 1.36
CA VAL A 235 -11.18 -16.08 2.10
C VAL A 235 -9.85 -16.65 1.64
N ASP A 236 -9.03 -17.03 2.60
CA ASP A 236 -7.68 -17.60 2.48
C ASP A 236 -7.63 -18.98 1.81
#